data_21ef8c038f68fcac12f46e63ba8ef0d6
#
_entry.id   21ef8c038f68fcac12f46e63ba8ef0d6
#
_cell.length_a   1.000
_cell.length_b   1.000
_cell.length_c   1.000
_cell.angle_alpha   90.00
_cell.angle_beta   90.00
_cell.angle_gamma   90.00
#
_symmetry.space_group_name_H-M   'P 1'
#
loop_
_entity.id
_entity.type
_entity.pdbx_description
1 polymer ?
#
loop_
_entity_poly.entity_id
_entity_poly.type
_entity_poly.pdbx_seq_one_letter_code
_entity_poly.pdbx_strand_id
1 'polypeptide(L)'
;MKKLETKGITYSIDGKIIIDGIDISVKEGEFVGIVGPNGCGKSTLLKNIYKVFTPDSGAAFIDGEDLSQLSNRKTAKKMSVMQQENIVDFDMTVYDMVMLGRFAHQKLFSGSSEEDREIVSEYIKEVGLSGYENRHFLSLSGGEKQRTLL
;
A
#
# COMPACT_ATOMS: atom_id res chain seq x y z
N MET A 1 12.48 10.66 12.94
CA MET A 1 11.96 9.49 13.67
C MET A 1 11.97 8.28 12.71
N LYS A 2 12.10 7.02 13.16
CA LYS A 2 11.96 5.86 12.28
C LYS A 2 10.49 5.71 11.93
N LYS A 3 10.19 5.69 10.64
CA LYS A 3 8.81 5.56 10.14
C LYS A 3 8.45 4.11 9.92
N LEU A 4 9.37 3.33 9.32
CA LEU A 4 9.24 1.89 9.11
C LEU A 4 10.52 1.21 9.58
N GLU A 5 10.40 0.08 10.25
CA GLU A 5 11.54 -0.73 10.69
C GLU A 5 11.20 -2.21 10.56
N THR A 6 12.17 -3.02 10.15
CA THR A 6 12.10 -4.49 10.30
C THR A 6 13.21 -4.94 11.23
N LYS A 7 12.94 -5.99 12.00
CA LYS A 7 13.90 -6.61 12.91
C LYS A 7 13.94 -8.10 12.69
N GLY A 8 15.02 -8.59 12.11
CA GLY A 8 15.31 -10.00 11.92
C GLY A 8 14.25 -10.75 11.12
N ILE A 9 13.60 -10.13 10.11
CA ILE A 9 12.57 -10.81 9.33
C ILE A 9 13.19 -11.98 8.58
N THR A 10 12.67 -13.17 8.88
CA THR A 10 12.97 -14.43 8.18
C THR A 10 11.68 -15.01 7.64
N TYR A 11 11.71 -15.49 6.41
CA TYR A 11 10.55 -16.12 5.77
C TYR A 11 10.96 -17.23 4.82
N SER A 12 10.28 -18.38 4.92
CA SER A 12 10.52 -19.58 4.12
C SER A 12 9.30 -19.94 3.28
N ILE A 13 9.52 -20.58 2.15
CA ILE A 13 8.49 -21.21 1.30
C ILE A 13 8.91 -22.66 1.09
N ASP A 14 8.04 -23.60 1.39
CA ASP A 14 8.27 -25.05 1.23
C ASP A 14 9.60 -25.51 1.87
N GLY A 15 9.91 -24.98 3.05
CA GLY A 15 11.13 -25.31 3.79
C GLY A 15 12.41 -24.64 3.27
N LYS A 16 12.32 -23.82 2.21
CA LYS A 16 13.44 -23.06 1.68
C LYS A 16 13.39 -21.63 2.21
N ILE A 17 14.46 -21.19 2.86
CA ILE A 17 14.61 -19.80 3.32
C ILE A 17 14.71 -18.88 2.10
N ILE A 18 13.83 -17.90 2.00
CA ILE A 18 13.77 -16.88 0.93
C ILE A 18 14.40 -15.56 1.40
N ILE A 19 14.13 -15.17 2.64
CA ILE A 19 14.75 -14.02 3.32
C ILE A 19 15.19 -14.48 4.70
N ASP A 20 16.35 -14.01 5.15
CA ASP A 20 17.00 -14.46 6.37
C ASP A 20 17.49 -13.27 7.18
N GLY A 21 16.88 -13.04 8.34
CA GLY A 21 17.30 -12.07 9.33
C GLY A 21 17.38 -10.62 8.83
N ILE A 22 16.45 -10.16 7.99
CA ILE A 22 16.55 -8.85 7.33
C ILE A 22 16.12 -7.71 8.26
N ASP A 23 17.05 -6.75 8.44
CA ASP A 23 16.82 -5.49 9.14
C ASP A 23 16.81 -4.33 8.16
N ILE A 24 15.74 -3.52 8.19
CA ILE A 24 15.59 -2.28 7.43
C ILE A 24 15.11 -1.19 8.37
N SER A 25 15.54 0.03 8.12
CA SER A 25 15.04 1.21 8.83
C SER A 25 14.84 2.34 7.82
N VAL A 26 13.63 2.87 7.76
CA VAL A 26 13.24 4.00 6.92
C VAL A 26 12.78 5.14 7.81
N LYS A 27 13.36 6.34 7.62
CA LYS A 27 12.97 7.54 8.34
C LYS A 27 11.84 8.27 7.62
N GLU A 28 11.19 9.17 8.33
CA GLU A 28 10.22 10.08 7.74
C GLU A 28 10.86 10.93 6.64
N GLY A 29 10.18 11.05 5.49
CA GLY A 29 10.68 11.77 4.31
C GLY A 29 11.81 11.06 3.54
N GLU A 30 12.22 9.86 3.95
CA GLU A 30 13.28 9.12 3.30
C GLU A 30 12.73 8.27 2.15
N PHE A 31 13.44 8.26 1.03
CA PHE A 31 13.20 7.36 -0.10
C PHE A 31 14.22 6.22 -0.08
N VAL A 32 13.76 4.98 0.02
CA VAL A 32 14.60 3.78 0.10
C VAL A 32 14.30 2.85 -1.06
N GLY A 33 15.33 2.46 -1.81
CA GLY A 33 15.24 1.49 -2.90
C GLY A 33 15.79 0.12 -2.49
N ILE A 34 15.04 -0.96 -2.75
CA ILE A 34 15.50 -2.34 -2.59
C ILE A 34 15.92 -2.86 -3.97
N VAL A 35 17.21 -3.10 -4.15
CA VAL A 35 17.79 -3.57 -5.41
C VAL A 35 18.40 -4.96 -5.27
N GLY A 36 18.44 -5.72 -6.34
CA GLY A 36 19.02 -7.05 -6.37
C GLY A 36 18.48 -7.90 -7.55
N PRO A 37 19.07 -9.06 -7.83
CA PRO A 37 18.66 -9.94 -8.93
C PRO A 37 17.22 -10.45 -8.76
N ASN A 38 16.64 -10.96 -9.87
CA ASN A 38 15.32 -11.58 -9.81
C ASN A 38 15.37 -12.83 -8.92
N GLY A 39 14.31 -13.03 -8.12
CA GLY A 39 14.20 -14.16 -7.22
C GLY A 39 14.95 -14.04 -5.88
N CYS A 40 15.68 -12.94 -5.62
CA CYS A 40 16.40 -12.76 -4.33
C CYS A 40 15.53 -12.37 -3.13
N GLY A 41 14.20 -12.39 -3.25
CA GLY A 41 13.30 -12.16 -2.11
C GLY A 41 12.77 -10.73 -1.93
N LYS A 42 13.09 -9.75 -2.81
CA LYS A 42 12.63 -8.34 -2.68
C LYS A 42 11.11 -8.22 -2.47
N SER A 43 10.34 -8.82 -3.37
CA SER A 43 8.88 -8.80 -3.29
C SER A 43 8.35 -9.58 -2.10
N THR A 44 9.03 -10.65 -1.70
CA THR A 44 8.71 -11.44 -0.51
C THR A 44 8.90 -10.62 0.75
N LEU A 45 9.99 -9.86 0.86
CA LEU A 45 10.22 -8.96 1.98
C LEU A 45 9.13 -7.89 2.08
N LEU A 46 8.80 -7.22 0.97
CA LEU A 46 7.71 -6.25 0.94
C LEU A 46 6.38 -6.90 1.37
N LYS A 47 6.06 -8.12 0.89
CA LYS A 47 4.84 -8.84 1.27
C LYS A 47 4.77 -9.19 2.76
N ASN A 48 5.91 -9.41 3.42
CA ASN A 48 5.97 -9.52 4.88
C ASN A 48 5.72 -8.17 5.56
N ILE A 49 6.30 -7.09 5.04
CA ILE A 49 6.12 -5.74 5.60
C ILE A 49 4.65 -5.31 5.55
N TYR A 50 3.97 -5.48 4.41
CA TYR A 50 2.55 -5.09 4.30
C TYR A 50 1.55 -6.21 4.63
N LYS A 51 2.02 -7.24 5.37
CA LYS A 51 1.18 -8.27 6.02
C LYS A 51 0.41 -9.20 5.08
N VAL A 52 0.86 -9.40 3.84
CA VAL A 52 0.35 -10.49 2.97
C VAL A 52 0.92 -11.82 3.42
N PHE A 53 2.19 -11.82 3.86
CA PHE A 53 2.81 -12.97 4.48
C PHE A 53 3.07 -12.70 5.95
N THR A 54 3.04 -13.76 6.76
CA THR A 54 3.48 -13.73 8.16
C THR A 54 4.90 -14.26 8.21
N PRO A 55 5.88 -13.52 8.73
CA PRO A 55 7.25 -13.99 8.83
C PRO A 55 7.36 -15.19 9.78
N ASP A 56 8.31 -16.09 9.53
CA ASP A 56 8.62 -17.22 10.41
C ASP A 56 9.25 -16.71 11.72
N SER A 57 10.06 -15.64 11.63
CA SER A 57 10.63 -14.93 12.78
C SER A 57 10.87 -13.46 12.46
N GLY A 58 11.12 -12.67 13.50
CA GLY A 58 11.27 -11.23 13.38
C GLY A 58 9.93 -10.50 13.32
N ALA A 59 10.00 -9.17 13.16
CA ALA A 59 8.81 -8.33 13.11
C ALA A 59 9.04 -7.06 12.28
N ALA A 60 7.93 -6.49 11.76
CA ALA A 60 7.93 -5.18 11.11
C ALA A 60 7.16 -4.18 11.98
N PHE A 61 7.64 -2.95 12.03
CA PHE A 61 7.11 -1.86 12.86
C PHE A 61 6.81 -0.65 11.99
N ILE A 62 5.71 0.04 12.28
CA ILE A 62 5.38 1.34 11.71
C ILE A 62 5.11 2.32 12.84
N ASP A 63 5.77 3.48 12.83
CA ASP A 63 5.73 4.46 13.92
C ASP A 63 6.06 3.84 15.31
N GLY A 64 6.88 2.79 15.35
CA GLY A 64 7.23 2.05 16.56
C GLY A 64 6.20 1.01 17.01
N GLU A 65 5.05 0.89 16.35
CA GLU A 65 4.04 -0.11 16.63
C GLU A 65 4.28 -1.38 15.79
N ASP A 66 4.25 -2.54 16.43
CA ASP A 66 4.36 -3.84 15.74
C ASP A 66 3.17 -4.06 14.81
N LEU A 67 3.46 -4.21 13.50
CA LEU A 67 2.44 -4.41 12.48
C LEU A 67 1.61 -5.67 12.70
N SER A 68 2.16 -6.71 13.32
CA SER A 68 1.43 -7.96 13.63
C SER A 68 0.28 -7.72 14.60
N GLN A 69 0.41 -6.73 15.49
CA GLN A 69 -0.58 -6.38 16.51
C GLN A 69 -1.63 -5.38 16.00
N LEU A 70 -1.40 -4.75 14.87
CA LEU A 70 -2.35 -3.81 14.28
C LEU A 70 -3.41 -4.56 13.47
N SER A 71 -4.67 -4.12 13.59
CA SER A 71 -5.71 -4.57 12.65
C SER A 71 -5.41 -4.07 11.23
N ASN A 72 -5.88 -4.78 10.19
CA ASN A 72 -5.67 -4.37 8.79
C ASN A 72 -6.15 -2.94 8.53
N ARG A 73 -7.24 -2.53 9.17
CA ARG A 73 -7.76 -1.17 9.08
C ARG A 73 -6.81 -0.12 9.67
N LYS A 74 -6.18 -0.40 10.81
CA LYS A 74 -5.17 0.48 11.40
C LYS A 74 -3.92 0.55 10.53
N THR A 75 -3.48 -0.58 9.98
CA THR A 75 -2.34 -0.63 9.06
C THR A 75 -2.62 0.19 7.79
N ALA A 76 -3.81 0.03 7.18
CA ALA A 76 -4.20 0.76 5.96
C ALA A 76 -4.29 2.29 6.14
N LYS A 77 -4.48 2.78 7.37
CA LYS A 77 -4.41 4.22 7.70
C LYS A 77 -2.99 4.77 7.77
N LYS A 78 -1.99 3.89 7.92
CA LYS A 78 -0.58 4.26 8.11
C LYS A 78 0.28 3.95 6.90
N MET A 79 -0.15 3.03 6.04
CA MET A 79 0.64 2.52 4.92
C MET A 79 -0.27 2.22 3.73
N SER A 80 0.13 2.68 2.56
CA SER A 80 -0.41 2.27 1.27
C SER A 80 0.60 1.44 0.49
N VAL A 81 0.12 0.60 -0.41
CA VAL A 81 0.95 -0.26 -1.25
C VAL A 81 0.47 -0.17 -2.69
N MET A 82 1.37 0.25 -3.59
CA MET A 82 1.13 0.15 -5.02
C MET A 82 1.78 -1.13 -5.55
N GLN A 83 1.00 -2.00 -6.16
CA GLN A 83 1.51 -3.22 -6.76
C GLN A 83 2.00 -2.95 -8.20
N GLN A 84 2.93 -3.77 -8.68
CA GLN A 84 3.46 -3.66 -10.04
C GLN A 84 2.40 -3.97 -11.11
N GLU A 85 1.51 -4.93 -10.83
CA GLU A 85 0.38 -5.29 -11.67
C GLU A 85 -0.91 -5.08 -10.87
N ASN A 86 -1.68 -4.08 -11.27
CA ASN A 86 -3.01 -3.83 -10.73
C ASN A 86 -4.03 -4.33 -11.74
N ILE A 87 -4.46 -5.58 -11.61
CA ILE A 87 -5.58 -6.11 -12.38
C ILE A 87 -6.85 -5.62 -11.67
N VAL A 88 -7.52 -4.66 -12.29
CA VAL A 88 -8.83 -4.18 -11.85
C VAL A 88 -9.85 -4.75 -12.82
N ASP A 89 -10.60 -5.74 -12.37
CA ASP A 89 -11.64 -6.42 -13.16
C ASP A 89 -13.01 -5.73 -13.06
N PHE A 90 -13.11 -4.65 -12.29
CA PHE A 90 -14.34 -3.93 -12.06
C PHE A 90 -14.37 -2.63 -12.87
N ASP A 91 -15.51 -2.36 -13.49
CA ASP A 91 -15.75 -1.11 -14.20
C ASP A 91 -16.17 -0.02 -13.20
N MET A 92 -15.19 0.71 -12.69
CA MET A 92 -15.37 1.79 -11.73
C MET A 92 -14.96 3.12 -12.37
N THR A 93 -15.54 4.22 -11.89
CA THR A 93 -15.07 5.55 -12.27
C THR A 93 -13.74 5.88 -11.57
N VAL A 94 -13.02 6.88 -12.09
CA VAL A 94 -11.81 7.41 -11.41
C VAL A 94 -12.15 7.83 -9.99
N TYR A 95 -13.28 8.53 -9.81
CA TYR A 95 -13.73 8.97 -8.49
C TYR A 95 -13.95 7.78 -7.53
N ASP A 96 -14.65 6.74 -7.97
CA ASP A 96 -14.91 5.56 -7.14
C ASP A 96 -13.60 4.85 -6.77
N MET A 97 -12.66 4.75 -7.73
CA MET A 97 -11.36 4.12 -7.50
C MET A 97 -10.56 4.85 -6.42
N VAL A 98 -10.48 6.19 -6.50
CA VAL A 98 -9.79 7.01 -5.48
C VAL A 98 -10.53 6.94 -4.14
N MET A 99 -11.87 6.91 -4.16
CA MET A 99 -12.71 6.76 -2.96
C MET A 99 -12.44 5.44 -2.21
N LEU A 100 -12.05 4.35 -2.90
CA LEU A 100 -11.64 3.11 -2.24
C LEU A 100 -10.46 3.32 -1.28
N GLY A 101 -9.54 4.24 -1.59
CA GLY A 101 -8.43 4.62 -0.70
C GLY A 101 -8.91 5.19 0.64
N ARG A 102 -10.12 5.76 0.69
CA ARG A 102 -10.73 6.30 1.92
C ARG A 102 -11.42 5.25 2.78
N PHE A 103 -11.60 4.01 2.28
CA PHE A 103 -12.36 2.96 2.97
C PHE A 103 -11.88 2.70 4.42
N ALA A 104 -10.57 2.74 4.65
CA ALA A 104 -10.00 2.56 5.99
C ALA A 104 -10.40 3.68 6.96
N HIS A 105 -10.72 4.88 6.46
CA HIS A 105 -11.08 6.08 7.24
C HIS A 105 -12.58 6.17 7.52
N GLN A 106 -13.43 5.62 6.65
CA GLN A 106 -14.88 5.67 6.79
C GLN A 106 -15.36 4.92 8.03
N LYS A 107 -16.46 5.36 8.64
CA LYS A 107 -17.12 4.62 9.72
C LYS A 107 -17.89 3.43 9.13
N LEU A 108 -17.97 2.33 9.86
CA LEU A 108 -18.80 1.18 9.44
C LEU A 108 -20.26 1.65 9.24
N PHE A 109 -20.83 1.32 8.08
CA PHE A 109 -22.22 1.61 7.72
C PHE A 109 -22.62 3.06 7.52
N SER A 110 -21.69 4.04 7.51
CA SER A 110 -22.03 5.47 7.35
C SER A 110 -21.84 6.01 5.93
N GLY A 111 -21.31 5.20 5.00
CA GLY A 111 -20.95 5.71 3.67
C GLY A 111 -19.81 6.74 3.70
N SER A 112 -19.55 7.39 2.55
CA SER A 112 -18.55 8.44 2.44
C SER A 112 -19.05 9.74 3.07
N SER A 113 -18.23 10.37 3.91
CA SER A 113 -18.49 11.70 4.47
C SER A 113 -18.24 12.81 3.45
N GLU A 114 -18.67 14.02 3.74
CA GLU A 114 -18.34 15.20 2.92
C GLU A 114 -16.83 15.43 2.89
N GLU A 115 -16.16 15.27 4.03
CA GLU A 115 -14.70 15.33 4.14
C GLU A 115 -14.01 14.32 3.21
N ASP A 116 -14.51 13.07 3.12
CA ASP A 116 -13.95 12.08 2.20
C ASP A 116 -14.10 12.51 0.73
N ARG A 117 -15.21 13.14 0.37
CA ARG A 117 -15.47 13.64 -0.99
C ARG A 117 -14.55 14.79 -1.36
N GLU A 118 -14.35 15.73 -0.44
CA GLU A 118 -13.43 16.85 -0.62
C GLU A 118 -11.99 16.35 -0.82
N ILE A 119 -11.52 15.44 0.04
CA ILE A 119 -10.19 14.83 -0.05
C ILE A 119 -10.00 14.09 -1.39
N VAL A 120 -10.99 13.31 -1.82
CA VAL A 120 -10.92 12.61 -3.13
C VAL A 120 -10.82 13.58 -4.28
N SER A 121 -11.62 14.66 -4.27
CA SER A 121 -11.58 15.67 -5.32
C SER A 121 -10.25 16.41 -5.35
N GLU A 122 -9.66 16.69 -4.19
CA GLU A 122 -8.35 17.31 -4.07
C GLU A 122 -7.25 16.42 -4.65
N TYR A 123 -7.21 15.13 -4.28
CA TYR A 123 -6.21 14.19 -4.81
C TYR A 123 -6.34 13.97 -6.31
N ILE A 124 -7.55 13.86 -6.85
CA ILE A 124 -7.76 13.77 -8.31
C ILE A 124 -7.16 14.99 -9.02
N LYS A 125 -7.32 16.17 -8.44
CA LYS A 125 -6.72 17.42 -8.97
C LYS A 125 -5.20 17.40 -8.85
N GLU A 126 -4.66 16.97 -7.70
CA GLU A 126 -3.22 16.94 -7.42
C GLU A 126 -2.47 16.02 -8.40
N VAL A 127 -3.05 14.86 -8.76
CA VAL A 127 -2.45 13.94 -9.74
C VAL A 127 -2.73 14.34 -11.20
N GLY A 128 -3.34 15.51 -11.45
CA GLY A 128 -3.59 16.04 -12.78
C GLY A 128 -4.67 15.30 -13.56
N LEU A 129 -5.70 14.81 -12.86
CA LEU A 129 -6.85 14.10 -13.45
C LEU A 129 -8.17 14.89 -13.29
N SER A 130 -8.12 16.21 -13.10
CA SER A 130 -9.32 17.06 -13.08
C SER A 130 -10.15 16.89 -14.35
N GLY A 131 -11.47 16.69 -14.19
CA GLY A 131 -12.40 16.42 -15.28
C GLY A 131 -12.46 14.95 -15.73
N TYR A 132 -11.74 14.06 -15.03
CA TYR A 132 -11.75 12.62 -15.30
C TYR A 132 -12.58 11.84 -14.28
N GLU A 133 -13.19 12.51 -13.32
CA GLU A 133 -13.87 11.93 -12.16
C GLU A 133 -14.88 10.84 -12.59
N ASN A 134 -15.64 11.11 -13.65
CA ASN A 134 -16.69 10.21 -14.16
C ASN A 134 -16.18 9.29 -15.30
N ARG A 135 -14.90 9.33 -15.67
CA ARG A 135 -14.36 8.40 -16.66
C ARG A 135 -14.18 7.01 -16.05
N HIS A 136 -14.45 6.01 -16.85
CA HIS A 136 -14.22 4.63 -16.46
C HIS A 136 -12.72 4.32 -16.38
N PHE A 137 -12.26 3.73 -15.27
CA PHE A 137 -10.86 3.40 -15.02
C PHE A 137 -10.26 2.55 -16.13
N LEU A 138 -11.02 1.60 -16.68
CA LEU A 138 -10.55 0.71 -17.75
C LEU A 138 -10.27 1.45 -19.06
N SER A 139 -10.92 2.59 -19.31
CA SER A 139 -10.73 3.41 -20.52
C SER A 139 -9.48 4.31 -20.47
N LEU A 140 -8.82 4.40 -19.32
CA LEU A 140 -7.66 5.24 -19.12
C LEU A 140 -6.39 4.66 -19.77
N SER A 141 -5.47 5.52 -20.20
CA SER A 141 -4.12 5.13 -20.55
C SER A 141 -3.35 4.57 -19.34
N GLY A 142 -2.27 3.82 -19.58
CA GLY A 142 -1.46 3.24 -18.52
C GLY A 142 -0.95 4.26 -17.49
N GLY A 143 -0.51 5.44 -17.95
CA GLY A 143 -0.06 6.51 -17.06
C GLY A 143 -1.19 7.14 -16.24
N GLU A 144 -2.39 7.31 -16.83
CA GLU A 144 -3.57 7.79 -16.11
C GLU A 144 -4.03 6.80 -15.07
N LYS A 145 -4.04 5.48 -15.39
CA LYS A 145 -4.31 4.41 -14.43
C LYS A 145 -3.35 4.46 -13.25
N GLN A 146 -2.06 4.61 -13.54
CA GLN A 146 -1.04 4.70 -12.48
C GLN A 146 -1.27 5.91 -11.57
N ARG A 147 -1.58 7.09 -12.14
CA ARG A 147 -1.91 8.28 -11.33
C ARG A 147 -3.19 8.14 -10.52
N THR A 148 -4.18 7.40 -11.02
CA THR A 148 -5.41 7.12 -10.27
C THR A 148 -5.18 6.21 -9.05
N LEU A 149 -4.14 5.37 -9.09
CA LEU A 149 -3.81 4.41 -8.04
C LEU A 149 -2.78 4.95 -7.03
N LEU A 150 -2.21 6.13 -7.25
CA LEU A 150 -1.34 6.84 -6.30
C LEU A 150 -2.13 7.38 -5.11
#